data_351e9279c030aea9afec9802381084fc
#
_entry.id   351e9279c030aea9afec9802381084fc
#
_cell.length_a   1.000
_cell.length_b   1.000
_cell.length_c   1.000
_cell.angle_alpha   90.00
_cell.angle_beta   90.00
_cell.angle_gamma   90.00
#
_symmetry.space_group_name_H-M   'P 1'
#
loop_
_entity.id
_entity.type
_entity.pdbx_description
1 polymer ?
#
loop_
_entity_poly.entity_id
_entity_poly.type
_entity_poly.pdbx_seq_one_letter_code
_entity_poly.pdbx_strand_id
1 'polypeptide(L)'
;LRWAGMKAGIGIIRKNNFFYTEKGSYQYLEAFLIDEPLQYIVENQIRPCAEKCNLCMRSCPTESLEAPYMMCRNTCVSCLTTWDGWDLRTEPLQNKFEKWIYGCDACQDAWPHNRKAWKDTEEFPELEAWSSHFTDTEIVLAEYSWLRSVVQPKLWYIPQGKEWRYKTNALNAMLNNYDPKYLPVIKKYVRMNIVRFVIWRSGCLKRLKGKVSVNRKMGSDVAYRT
;
A
#
# COMPACT_ATOMS: atom_id res chain seq x y z
N LEU A 1 11.02 -18.56 1.10
CA LEU A 1 10.22 -18.90 2.27
C LEU A 1 8.84 -19.50 1.92
N ARG A 2 8.02 -18.90 1.04
CA ARG A 2 6.67 -19.38 0.69
C ARG A 2 6.64 -20.85 0.23
N TRP A 3 7.58 -21.27 -0.61
CA TRP A 3 7.70 -22.66 -1.06
C TRP A 3 8.09 -23.61 0.08
N ALA A 4 8.96 -23.16 0.98
CA ALA A 4 9.32 -23.95 2.17
C ALA A 4 8.09 -24.15 3.07
N GLY A 5 7.34 -23.09 3.34
CA GLY A 5 6.09 -23.17 4.11
C GLY A 5 5.04 -24.08 3.48
N MET A 6 4.91 -24.06 2.15
CA MET A 6 4.01 -24.97 1.43
C MET A 6 4.47 -26.44 1.54
N LYS A 7 5.78 -26.70 1.40
CA LYS A 7 6.36 -28.05 1.58
C LYS A 7 6.25 -28.55 3.01
N ALA A 8 6.37 -27.66 3.99
CA ALA A 8 6.16 -27.98 5.40
C ALA A 8 4.67 -28.17 5.77
N GLY A 9 3.74 -28.03 4.83
CA GLY A 9 2.32 -28.25 5.07
C GLY A 9 1.62 -27.17 5.90
N ILE A 10 2.26 -26.02 6.18
CA ILE A 10 1.67 -24.97 7.02
C ILE A 10 0.74 -24.02 6.27
N GLY A 11 0.66 -24.11 4.95
CA GLY A 11 -0.22 -23.29 4.16
C GLY A 11 -0.06 -23.51 2.65
N ILE A 12 -0.72 -22.68 1.86
CA ILE A 12 -0.72 -22.75 0.40
C ILE A 12 -0.44 -21.38 -0.22
N ILE A 13 0.09 -21.39 -1.45
CA ILE A 13 0.19 -20.18 -2.28
C ILE A 13 -1.10 -20.05 -3.09
N ARG A 14 -1.74 -18.87 -3.07
CA ARG A 14 -2.94 -18.59 -3.83
C ARG A 14 -2.65 -17.81 -5.11
N LYS A 15 -3.67 -17.62 -5.96
CA LYS A 15 -3.57 -16.98 -7.29
C LYS A 15 -2.94 -15.58 -7.28
N ASN A 16 -2.96 -14.87 -6.15
CA ASN A 16 -2.30 -13.57 -5.98
C ASN A 16 -0.83 -13.67 -5.53
N ASN A 17 -0.24 -14.85 -5.52
CA ASN A 17 1.12 -15.13 -5.07
C ASN A 17 1.39 -14.92 -3.56
N PHE A 18 0.39 -14.62 -2.76
CA PHE A 18 0.53 -14.61 -1.31
C PHE A 18 0.40 -16.01 -0.72
N PHE A 19 1.07 -16.21 0.41
CA PHE A 19 0.98 -17.42 1.20
C PHE A 19 -0.18 -17.29 2.20
N TYR A 20 -0.98 -18.33 2.30
CA TYR A 20 -2.15 -18.39 3.16
C TYR A 20 -2.05 -19.57 4.09
N THR A 21 -2.23 -19.31 5.38
CA THR A 21 -2.52 -20.30 6.40
C THR A 21 -4.03 -20.37 6.67
N GLU A 22 -4.47 -21.19 7.60
CA GLU A 22 -5.86 -21.20 8.07
C GLU A 22 -6.29 -19.85 8.67
N LYS A 23 -5.33 -19.07 9.18
CA LYS A 23 -5.55 -17.72 9.74
C LYS A 23 -5.55 -16.60 8.69
N GLY A 24 -5.35 -16.91 7.40
CA GLY A 24 -5.31 -15.93 6.32
C GLY A 24 -3.90 -15.65 5.80
N SER A 25 -3.70 -14.49 5.14
CA SER A 25 -2.43 -14.13 4.50
C SER A 25 -1.66 -13.00 5.21
N TYR A 26 -2.25 -12.34 6.20
CA TYR A 26 -1.59 -11.28 6.96
C TYR A 26 -0.66 -11.88 8.03
N GLN A 27 0.40 -12.53 7.56
CA GLN A 27 1.35 -13.23 8.39
C GLN A 27 2.76 -13.08 7.83
N TYR A 28 3.73 -12.99 8.73
CA TYR A 28 5.13 -13.14 8.37
C TYR A 28 5.52 -14.62 8.34
N LEU A 29 6.32 -14.99 7.35
CA LEU A 29 6.95 -16.29 7.26
C LEU A 29 8.40 -16.15 7.63
N GLU A 30 8.82 -16.89 8.64
CA GLU A 30 10.21 -17.01 9.04
C GLU A 30 10.66 -18.46 8.90
N ALA A 31 11.95 -18.68 8.71
CA ALA A 31 12.55 -20.00 8.66
C ALA A 31 13.82 -20.01 9.50
N PHE A 32 13.95 -21.01 10.34
CA PHE A 32 15.11 -21.25 11.16
C PHE A 32 15.84 -22.50 10.67
N LEU A 33 17.16 -22.44 10.63
CA LEU A 33 18.00 -23.60 10.44
C LEU A 33 18.33 -24.15 11.83
N ILE A 34 18.08 -25.43 11.99
CA ILE A 34 18.37 -26.17 13.23
C ILE A 34 19.21 -27.38 12.89
N ASP A 35 20.03 -27.80 13.80
CA ASP A 35 20.97 -28.93 13.66
C ASP A 35 20.35 -30.28 14.07
N GLU A 36 19.11 -30.27 14.52
CA GLU A 36 18.37 -31.48 14.88
C GLU A 36 17.31 -31.82 13.83
N PRO A 37 17.10 -33.11 13.50
CA PRO A 37 16.05 -33.51 12.58
C PRO A 37 14.67 -33.35 13.25
N LEU A 38 13.85 -32.44 12.73
CA LEU A 38 12.46 -32.31 13.13
C LEU A 38 11.55 -33.07 12.18
N GLN A 39 10.70 -33.93 12.73
CA GLN A 39 9.70 -34.68 11.98
C GLN A 39 8.30 -34.04 12.13
N TYR A 40 8.18 -32.73 11.84
CA TYR A 40 6.90 -32.04 11.90
C TYR A 40 6.48 -31.61 10.49
N ILE A 41 5.86 -32.52 9.75
CA ILE A 41 5.09 -32.16 8.57
C ILE A 41 3.62 -32.31 8.96
N VAL A 42 2.92 -31.18 9.03
CA VAL A 42 1.48 -31.15 9.24
C VAL A 42 0.82 -30.86 7.90
N GLU A 43 -0.06 -31.76 7.45
CA GLU A 43 -0.86 -31.46 6.26
C GLU A 43 -1.95 -30.45 6.62
N ASN A 44 -1.90 -29.28 5.97
CA ASN A 44 -2.98 -28.31 6.12
C ASN A 44 -4.21 -28.74 5.32
N GLN A 45 -5.39 -28.32 5.79
CA GLN A 45 -6.68 -28.60 5.17
C GLN A 45 -7.20 -27.43 4.32
N ILE A 46 -6.32 -26.50 3.95
CA ILE A 46 -6.68 -25.27 3.23
C ILE A 46 -7.01 -25.62 1.78
N ARG A 47 -8.25 -25.36 1.39
CA ARG A 47 -8.69 -25.56 0.00
C ARG A 47 -8.05 -24.53 -0.94
N PRO A 48 -7.60 -24.93 -2.12
CA PRO A 48 -7.11 -24.02 -3.14
C PRO A 48 -8.21 -23.05 -3.60
N CYS A 49 -7.82 -22.03 -4.39
CA CYS A 49 -8.81 -21.18 -5.04
C CYS A 49 -9.70 -21.99 -5.98
N ALA A 50 -10.99 -21.71 -5.98
CA ALA A 50 -11.89 -22.23 -7.01
C ALA A 50 -11.36 -21.87 -8.43
N GLU A 51 -11.56 -22.76 -9.38
CA GLU A 51 -11.01 -22.60 -10.72
C GLU A 51 -11.36 -21.25 -11.35
N LYS A 52 -12.63 -20.85 -11.28
CA LYS A 52 -13.15 -19.58 -11.84
C LYS A 52 -12.95 -18.36 -10.94
N CYS A 53 -12.35 -18.52 -9.76
CA CYS A 53 -12.14 -17.40 -8.85
C CYS A 53 -11.07 -16.44 -9.38
N ASN A 54 -11.41 -15.15 -9.47
CA ASN A 54 -10.53 -14.06 -9.93
C ASN A 54 -10.64 -12.80 -9.07
N LEU A 55 -11.12 -12.92 -7.83
CA LEU A 55 -11.37 -11.78 -6.95
C LEU A 55 -10.12 -10.89 -6.76
N CYS A 56 -8.98 -11.50 -6.48
CA CYS A 56 -7.72 -10.77 -6.29
C CYS A 56 -7.25 -10.04 -7.56
N MET A 57 -7.47 -10.62 -8.75
CA MET A 57 -7.11 -9.98 -10.01
C MET A 57 -8.01 -8.77 -10.29
N ARG A 58 -9.33 -8.91 -10.07
CA ARG A 58 -10.28 -7.80 -10.26
C ARG A 58 -10.13 -6.67 -9.25
N SER A 59 -9.59 -6.95 -8.07
CA SER A 59 -9.35 -5.92 -7.04
C SER A 59 -8.02 -5.19 -7.22
N CYS A 60 -7.14 -5.66 -8.12
CA CYS A 60 -5.86 -5.02 -8.34
C CYS A 60 -6.04 -3.68 -9.07
N PRO A 61 -5.74 -2.53 -8.46
CA PRO A 61 -6.02 -1.23 -9.04
C PRO A 61 -5.21 -0.93 -10.31
N THR A 62 -4.08 -1.61 -10.48
CA THR A 62 -3.18 -1.48 -11.63
C THR A 62 -3.15 -2.70 -12.55
N GLU A 63 -4.03 -3.66 -12.31
CA GLU A 63 -4.12 -4.91 -13.10
C GLU A 63 -2.80 -5.70 -13.14
N SER A 64 -1.97 -5.54 -12.12
CA SER A 64 -0.66 -6.15 -11.99
C SER A 64 -0.70 -7.69 -11.89
N LEU A 65 -1.84 -8.26 -11.50
CA LEU A 65 -2.09 -9.70 -11.50
C LEU A 65 -2.66 -10.10 -12.87
N GLU A 66 -1.76 -10.37 -13.82
CA GLU A 66 -2.09 -10.63 -15.23
C GLU A 66 -2.78 -11.99 -15.45
N ALA A 67 -2.42 -12.97 -14.64
CA ALA A 67 -3.02 -14.31 -14.65
C ALA A 67 -2.87 -14.95 -13.26
N PRO A 68 -3.55 -16.08 -12.99
CA PRO A 68 -3.33 -16.84 -11.77
C PRO A 68 -1.84 -17.15 -11.55
N TYR A 69 -1.33 -16.78 -10.36
CA TYR A 69 0.07 -16.96 -9.98
C TYR A 69 1.10 -16.12 -10.77
N MET A 70 0.63 -15.20 -11.62
CA MET A 70 1.47 -14.30 -12.39
C MET A 70 1.23 -12.85 -11.94
N MET A 71 2.29 -12.19 -11.53
CA MET A 71 2.25 -10.80 -11.09
C MET A 71 3.38 -10.00 -11.77
N CYS A 72 2.99 -8.93 -12.45
CA CYS A 72 3.94 -7.98 -13.01
C CYS A 72 4.42 -7.03 -11.91
N ARG A 73 5.69 -7.16 -11.52
CA ARG A 73 6.31 -6.31 -10.51
C ARG A 73 6.31 -4.84 -10.91
N ASN A 74 6.46 -4.56 -12.19
CA ASN A 74 6.62 -3.19 -12.72
C ASN A 74 5.32 -2.38 -12.70
N THR A 75 4.19 -3.04 -12.46
CA THR A 75 2.88 -2.38 -12.33
C THR A 75 2.28 -2.54 -10.93
N CYS A 76 2.90 -3.36 -10.06
CA CYS A 76 2.38 -3.61 -8.73
C CYS A 76 2.54 -2.38 -7.81
N VAL A 77 1.44 -1.85 -7.27
CA VAL A 77 1.44 -0.69 -6.38
C VAL A 77 2.38 -0.89 -5.19
N SER A 78 2.40 -2.09 -4.60
CA SER A 78 3.31 -2.39 -3.49
C SER A 78 4.78 -2.23 -3.91
N CYS A 79 5.18 -2.78 -5.06
CA CYS A 79 6.54 -2.62 -5.55
C CYS A 79 6.85 -1.16 -5.88
N LEU A 80 5.95 -0.46 -6.57
CA LEU A 80 6.15 0.92 -7.01
C LEU A 80 6.22 1.92 -5.85
N THR A 81 5.56 1.63 -4.72
CA THR A 81 5.58 2.50 -3.53
C THR A 81 6.73 2.19 -2.57
N THR A 82 7.26 0.97 -2.55
CA THR A 82 8.22 0.53 -1.52
C THR A 82 9.63 0.30 -2.05
N TRP A 83 9.78 -0.41 -3.16
CA TRP A 83 11.10 -0.86 -3.62
C TRP A 83 11.93 0.28 -4.22
N ASP A 84 13.24 0.20 -4.07
CA ASP A 84 14.17 1.15 -4.69
C ASP A 84 14.18 1.02 -6.22
N GLY A 85 14.63 2.09 -6.89
CA GLY A 85 14.66 2.17 -8.36
C GLY A 85 13.37 2.72 -8.99
N TRP A 86 12.29 2.91 -8.22
CA TRP A 86 11.05 3.49 -8.73
C TRP A 86 10.86 4.93 -8.25
N ASP A 87 10.40 5.77 -9.15
CA ASP A 87 10.08 7.17 -8.85
C ASP A 87 8.63 7.46 -9.21
N LEU A 88 7.78 7.58 -8.19
CA LEU A 88 6.36 7.84 -8.36
C LEU A 88 6.07 9.14 -9.12
N ARG A 89 7.00 10.09 -9.12
CA ARG A 89 6.85 11.37 -9.82
C ARG A 89 6.78 11.21 -11.33
N THR A 90 7.36 10.14 -11.87
CA THR A 90 7.37 9.80 -13.31
C THR A 90 6.52 8.58 -13.63
N GLU A 91 5.90 7.98 -12.61
CA GLU A 91 5.12 6.75 -12.77
C GLU A 91 3.77 7.03 -13.45
N PRO A 92 3.50 6.48 -14.64
CA PRO A 92 2.26 6.72 -15.35
C PRO A 92 1.02 6.18 -14.65
N LEU A 93 1.17 5.14 -13.82
CA LEU A 93 0.07 4.52 -13.08
C LEU A 93 -0.26 5.21 -11.75
N GLN A 94 0.45 6.28 -11.39
CA GLN A 94 0.27 6.96 -10.09
C GLN A 94 -1.17 7.32 -9.74
N ASN A 95 -2.01 7.56 -10.74
CA ASN A 95 -3.44 7.89 -10.56
C ASN A 95 -4.27 6.69 -10.11
N LYS A 96 -3.79 5.46 -10.34
CA LYS A 96 -4.44 4.21 -9.96
C LYS A 96 -4.03 3.72 -8.56
N PHE A 97 -3.13 4.42 -7.86
CA PHE A 97 -2.61 3.97 -6.56
C PHE A 97 -3.59 4.23 -5.40
N GLU A 98 -4.73 4.84 -5.66
CA GLU A 98 -5.74 5.12 -4.64
C GLU A 98 -5.15 5.76 -3.38
N LYS A 99 -5.42 5.19 -2.21
CA LYS A 99 -4.96 5.65 -0.90
C LYS A 99 -3.61 5.10 -0.46
N TRP A 100 -2.98 4.24 -1.24
CA TRP A 100 -1.80 3.52 -0.81
C TRP A 100 -0.55 4.40 -0.77
N ILE A 101 0.04 4.51 0.43
CA ILE A 101 1.27 5.26 0.69
C ILE A 101 2.47 4.31 0.70
N TYR A 102 2.30 3.12 1.26
CA TYR A 102 3.34 2.13 1.46
C TYR A 102 2.76 0.73 1.37
N GLY A 103 3.18 -0.04 0.40
CA GLY A 103 2.57 -1.33 0.13
C GLY A 103 1.19 -1.21 -0.52
N CYS A 104 0.52 -2.34 -0.69
CA CYS A 104 -0.86 -2.44 -1.18
C CYS A 104 -1.40 -3.83 -0.86
N ASP A 105 -2.54 -3.89 -0.21
CA ASP A 105 -3.20 -5.14 0.19
C ASP A 105 -4.50 -5.42 -0.55
N ALA A 106 -4.83 -4.63 -1.60
CA ALA A 106 -6.09 -4.77 -2.34
C ALA A 106 -6.40 -6.21 -2.78
N CYS A 107 -5.40 -6.96 -3.23
CA CYS A 107 -5.57 -8.36 -3.63
C CYS A 107 -5.71 -9.32 -2.45
N GLN A 108 -5.21 -8.98 -1.26
CA GLN A 108 -5.39 -9.75 -0.02
C GLN A 108 -6.76 -9.44 0.60
N ASP A 109 -7.15 -8.15 0.64
CA ASP A 109 -8.45 -7.69 1.15
C ASP A 109 -9.64 -8.26 0.37
N ALA A 110 -9.44 -8.54 -0.92
CA ALA A 110 -10.47 -9.12 -1.77
C ALA A 110 -10.86 -10.55 -1.34
N TRP A 111 -10.03 -11.24 -0.55
CA TRP A 111 -10.33 -12.59 -0.13
C TRP A 111 -11.24 -12.60 1.11
N PRO A 112 -12.45 -13.24 1.03
CA PRO A 112 -13.45 -13.14 2.08
C PRO A 112 -12.99 -13.60 3.47
N HIS A 113 -12.08 -14.58 3.53
CA HIS A 113 -11.57 -15.08 4.82
C HIS A 113 -10.60 -14.11 5.49
N ASN A 114 -9.83 -13.33 4.72
CA ASN A 114 -8.97 -12.30 5.31
C ASN A 114 -9.78 -11.23 6.05
N ARG A 115 -10.97 -10.88 5.57
CA ARG A 115 -11.85 -9.93 6.24
C ARG A 115 -12.32 -10.43 7.60
N LYS A 116 -12.41 -11.76 7.77
CA LYS A 116 -12.78 -12.40 9.05
C LYS A 116 -11.57 -12.64 9.95
N ALA A 117 -10.36 -12.59 9.41
CA ALA A 117 -9.13 -12.81 10.15
C ALA A 117 -8.74 -11.59 11.01
N TRP A 118 -9.19 -10.40 10.64
CA TRP A 118 -9.10 -9.20 11.48
C TRP A 118 -10.09 -9.34 12.63
N LYS A 119 -9.67 -9.94 13.70
CA LYS A 119 -10.36 -9.90 14.98
C LYS A 119 -9.50 -9.06 15.90
N ASP A 120 -10.13 -8.15 16.62
CA ASP A 120 -9.52 -7.30 17.66
C ASP A 120 -9.12 -8.15 18.89
N THR A 121 -8.33 -9.21 18.66
CA THR A 121 -7.99 -10.15 19.71
C THR A 121 -6.63 -9.89 20.35
N GLU A 122 -5.77 -9.13 19.68
CA GLU A 122 -4.46 -8.73 20.21
C GLU A 122 -4.14 -7.32 19.67
N GLU A 123 -4.34 -6.33 20.51
CA GLU A 123 -3.85 -4.98 20.24
C GLU A 123 -2.33 -4.97 20.42
N PHE A 124 -1.60 -4.51 19.42
CA PHE A 124 -0.23 -4.07 19.63
C PHE A 124 -0.30 -2.77 20.42
N PRO A 125 0.19 -2.72 21.68
CA PRO A 125 -0.04 -1.57 22.56
C PRO A 125 0.42 -0.24 22.00
N GLU A 126 1.40 -0.26 21.08
CA GLU A 126 1.95 0.92 20.44
C GLU A 126 1.21 1.33 19.16
N LEU A 127 0.37 0.48 18.58
CA LEU A 127 -0.23 0.72 17.27
C LEU A 127 -1.18 1.91 17.29
N GLU A 128 -1.99 2.05 18.32
CA GLU A 128 -2.92 3.16 18.49
C GLU A 128 -2.16 4.49 18.64
N ALA A 129 -1.13 4.53 19.46
CA ALA A 129 -0.27 5.70 19.61
C ALA A 129 0.42 6.08 18.29
N TRP A 130 0.80 5.11 17.48
CA TRP A 130 1.43 5.33 16.18
C TRP A 130 0.44 5.73 15.08
N SER A 131 -0.80 5.26 15.12
CA SER A 131 -1.78 5.47 14.05
C SER A 131 -2.01 6.95 13.74
N SER A 132 -2.03 7.80 14.76
CA SER A 132 -2.18 9.26 14.62
C SER A 132 -1.02 9.92 13.87
N HIS A 133 0.18 9.36 13.94
CA HIS A 133 1.38 9.87 13.27
C HIS A 133 1.57 9.35 11.85
N PHE A 134 0.80 8.35 11.42
CA PHE A 134 0.87 7.77 10.08
C PHE A 134 -0.23 8.26 9.14
N THR A 135 -0.79 9.43 9.39
CA THR A 135 -1.73 10.06 8.47
C THR A 135 -1.00 10.67 7.27
N ASP A 136 -1.71 10.80 6.14
CA ASP A 136 -1.18 11.46 4.93
C ASP A 136 -0.58 12.83 5.25
N THR A 137 -1.28 13.62 6.08
CA THR A 137 -0.88 14.98 6.47
C THR A 137 0.40 14.98 7.29
N GLU A 138 0.48 14.14 8.31
CA GLU A 138 1.66 14.04 9.17
C GLU A 138 2.89 13.61 8.37
N ILE A 139 2.77 12.60 7.53
CA ILE A 139 3.87 12.12 6.67
C ILE A 139 4.34 13.21 5.71
N VAL A 140 3.43 13.95 5.07
CA VAL A 140 3.82 15.02 4.13
C VAL A 140 4.55 16.15 4.86
N LEU A 141 4.10 16.53 6.05
CA LEU A 141 4.66 17.65 6.82
C LEU A 141 5.85 17.27 7.70
N ALA A 142 6.07 15.98 7.96
CA ALA A 142 7.13 15.49 8.84
C ALA A 142 8.53 16.00 8.45
N GLU A 143 9.39 16.17 9.44
CA GLU A 143 10.81 16.41 9.20
C GLU A 143 11.52 15.15 8.70
N TYR A 144 12.54 15.30 7.86
CA TYR A 144 13.28 14.15 7.33
C TYR A 144 14.00 13.35 8.42
N SER A 145 14.46 14.01 9.48
CA SER A 145 15.05 13.37 10.65
C SER A 145 14.07 12.40 11.31
N TRP A 146 12.83 12.84 11.52
CA TRP A 146 11.78 11.99 12.08
C TRP A 146 11.41 10.84 11.15
N LEU A 147 11.26 11.09 9.86
CA LEU A 147 11.01 10.01 8.88
C LEU A 147 12.11 8.93 8.92
N ARG A 148 13.36 9.35 9.08
CA ARG A 148 14.52 8.45 9.14
C ARG A 148 14.61 7.66 10.44
N SER A 149 14.38 8.32 11.59
CA SER A 149 14.57 7.69 12.88
C SER A 149 13.35 6.91 13.37
N VAL A 150 12.16 7.25 12.90
CA VAL A 150 10.89 6.70 13.40
C VAL A 150 10.17 5.88 12.34
N VAL A 151 9.97 6.41 11.14
CA VAL A 151 9.17 5.76 10.09
C VAL A 151 9.97 4.69 9.38
N GLN A 152 11.19 5.01 8.94
CA GLN A 152 12.01 4.13 8.12
C GLN A 152 12.32 2.79 8.80
N PRO A 153 12.64 2.71 10.10
CA PRO A 153 12.86 1.42 10.78
C PRO A 153 11.63 0.50 10.80
N LYS A 154 10.43 1.06 10.72
CA LYS A 154 9.17 0.32 10.69
C LYS A 154 8.72 -0.02 9.26
N LEU A 155 8.96 0.90 8.35
CA LEU A 155 8.60 0.80 6.93
C LEU A 155 9.88 0.68 6.07
N TRP A 156 10.69 -0.29 6.36
CA TRP A 156 12.10 -0.41 5.98
C TRP A 156 12.38 -0.73 4.49
N TYR A 157 11.37 -1.08 3.70
CA TYR A 157 11.55 -1.29 2.25
C TYR A 157 11.95 -0.02 1.49
N ILE A 158 11.65 1.17 2.03
CA ILE A 158 12.21 2.42 1.51
C ILE A 158 13.58 2.63 2.19
N PRO A 159 14.70 2.61 1.42
CA PRO A 159 16.03 2.70 2.01
C PRO A 159 16.28 4.06 2.68
N GLN A 160 17.23 4.08 3.61
CA GLN A 160 17.73 5.34 4.18
C GLN A 160 18.27 6.28 3.08
N GLY A 161 18.01 7.58 3.24
CA GLY A 161 18.32 8.60 2.23
C GLY A 161 17.25 8.76 1.14
N LYS A 162 16.21 7.92 1.15
CA LYS A 162 15.06 8.00 0.23
C LYS A 162 13.76 8.39 0.94
N GLU A 163 13.85 9.01 2.12
CA GLU A 163 12.69 9.37 2.96
C GLU A 163 11.70 10.31 2.24
N TRP A 164 12.17 11.03 1.22
CA TRP A 164 11.33 11.83 0.34
C TRP A 164 10.21 11.02 -0.34
N ARG A 165 10.38 9.71 -0.49
CA ARG A 165 9.39 8.82 -1.11
C ARG A 165 8.13 8.69 -0.25
N TYR A 166 8.26 8.62 1.08
CA TYR A 166 7.09 8.61 1.97
C TYR A 166 6.21 9.84 1.69
N LYS A 167 6.83 11.02 1.62
CA LYS A 167 6.11 12.29 1.36
C LYS A 167 5.48 12.31 -0.03
N THR A 168 6.19 11.84 -1.03
CA THR A 168 5.69 11.77 -2.41
C THR A 168 4.51 10.82 -2.52
N ASN A 169 4.60 9.66 -1.89
CA ASN A 169 3.53 8.66 -1.88
C ASN A 169 2.29 9.19 -1.14
N ALA A 170 2.46 9.78 0.04
CA ALA A 170 1.37 10.37 0.81
C ALA A 170 0.69 11.51 0.03
N LEU A 171 1.47 12.37 -0.61
CA LEU A 171 0.93 13.44 -1.43
C LEU A 171 0.17 12.90 -2.66
N ASN A 172 0.62 11.80 -3.25
CA ASN A 172 -0.10 11.12 -4.32
C ASN A 172 -1.43 10.53 -3.82
N ALA A 173 -1.45 9.92 -2.64
CA ALA A 173 -2.67 9.43 -2.01
C ALA A 173 -3.68 10.55 -1.76
N MET A 174 -3.23 11.72 -1.23
CA MET A 174 -4.07 12.91 -1.08
C MET A 174 -4.65 13.39 -2.40
N LEU A 175 -3.88 13.35 -3.50
CA LEU A 175 -4.35 13.76 -4.81
C LEU A 175 -5.33 12.77 -5.43
N ASN A 176 -5.15 11.47 -5.17
CA ASN A 176 -6.06 10.44 -5.68
C ASN A 176 -7.39 10.45 -4.91
N ASN A 177 -7.35 10.67 -3.60
CA ASN A 177 -8.51 10.74 -2.71
C ASN A 177 -8.72 12.17 -2.21
N TYR A 178 -8.83 13.11 -3.14
CA TYR A 178 -8.84 14.52 -2.82
C TYR A 178 -10.00 14.90 -1.89
N ASP A 179 -9.62 15.55 -0.78
CA ASP A 179 -10.51 16.22 0.16
C ASP A 179 -10.05 17.70 0.26
N PRO A 180 -10.94 18.69 0.26
CA PRO A 180 -10.59 20.10 0.42
C PRO A 180 -9.71 20.41 1.64
N LYS A 181 -9.79 19.64 2.71
CA LYS A 181 -8.91 19.76 3.90
C LYS A 181 -7.43 19.57 3.59
N TYR A 182 -7.09 18.85 2.51
CA TYR A 182 -5.70 18.64 2.09
C TYR A 182 -5.08 19.84 1.38
N LEU A 183 -5.90 20.79 0.90
CA LEU A 183 -5.43 21.92 0.10
C LEU A 183 -4.33 22.76 0.80
N PRO A 184 -4.43 23.12 2.09
CA PRO A 184 -3.38 23.86 2.79
C PRO A 184 -2.06 23.10 2.86
N VAL A 185 -2.13 21.79 3.13
CA VAL A 185 -0.98 20.89 3.23
C VAL A 185 -0.26 20.77 1.89
N ILE A 186 -1.00 20.49 0.82
CA ILE A 186 -0.47 20.39 -0.54
C ILE A 186 0.21 21.70 -0.95
N LYS A 187 -0.45 22.86 -0.69
CA LYS A 187 0.12 24.18 -1.01
C LYS A 187 1.40 24.44 -0.22
N LYS A 188 1.43 24.13 1.09
CA LYS A 188 2.60 24.27 1.94
C LYS A 188 3.75 23.42 1.42
N TYR A 189 3.52 22.13 1.18
CA TYR A 189 4.54 21.22 0.68
C TYR A 189 5.13 21.68 -0.66
N VAL A 190 4.29 22.06 -1.61
CA VAL A 190 4.71 22.53 -2.94
C VAL A 190 5.56 23.80 -2.86
N ARG A 191 5.31 24.67 -1.87
CA ARG A 191 6.12 25.89 -1.64
C ARG A 191 7.48 25.57 -1.00
N MET A 192 7.53 24.61 -0.07
CA MET A 192 8.75 24.27 0.67
C MET A 192 9.81 23.54 -0.14
N ASN A 193 9.41 22.81 -1.17
CA ASN A 193 10.31 21.92 -1.94
C ASN A 193 10.67 22.51 -3.33
N ILE A 194 11.29 23.69 -3.33
CA ILE A 194 11.47 24.50 -4.52
C ILE A 194 12.45 23.91 -5.56
N VAL A 195 13.44 23.12 -5.19
CA VAL A 195 14.59 22.83 -6.05
C VAL A 195 14.59 21.44 -6.73
N ARG A 196 14.05 20.40 -6.13
CA ARG A 196 14.13 19.02 -6.68
C ARG A 196 12.90 18.53 -7.47
N PHE A 197 11.82 19.31 -7.52
CA PHE A 197 10.51 18.84 -7.95
C PHE A 197 9.79 19.71 -8.99
N VAL A 198 10.49 20.48 -9.80
CA VAL A 198 9.84 21.45 -10.72
C VAL A 198 8.85 20.76 -11.67
N ILE A 199 9.20 19.65 -12.28
CA ILE A 199 8.33 18.96 -13.25
C ILE A 199 7.14 18.32 -12.53
N TRP A 200 7.38 17.59 -11.47
CA TRP A 200 6.31 16.94 -10.70
C TRP A 200 5.41 17.96 -9.99
N ARG A 201 5.99 19.07 -9.48
CA ARG A 201 5.25 20.21 -8.95
C ARG A 201 4.24 20.75 -9.94
N SER A 202 4.63 20.93 -11.20
CA SER A 202 3.73 21.38 -12.27
C SER A 202 2.62 20.38 -12.53
N GLY A 203 2.92 19.08 -12.54
CA GLY A 203 1.94 18.01 -12.65
C GLY A 203 0.98 17.95 -11.45
N CYS A 204 1.51 18.06 -10.23
CA CYS A 204 0.72 18.10 -8.99
C CYS A 204 -0.24 19.30 -8.99
N LEU A 205 0.21 20.51 -9.35
CA LEU A 205 -0.65 21.68 -9.43
C LEU A 205 -1.70 21.57 -10.52
N LYS A 206 -1.41 20.94 -11.66
CA LYS A 206 -2.39 20.65 -12.71
C LYS A 206 -3.47 19.68 -12.20
N ARG A 207 -3.08 18.60 -11.56
CA ARG A 207 -4.02 17.62 -10.95
C ARG A 207 -4.90 18.29 -9.90
N LEU A 208 -4.31 19.13 -9.04
CA LEU A 208 -5.05 19.88 -8.01
C LEU A 208 -6.06 20.84 -8.63
N LYS A 209 -5.69 21.61 -9.65
CA LYS A 209 -6.61 22.53 -10.36
C LYS A 209 -7.79 21.77 -10.96
N GLY A 210 -7.54 20.62 -11.57
CA GLY A 210 -8.60 19.74 -12.09
C GLY A 210 -9.57 19.29 -10.98
N LYS A 211 -9.06 18.84 -9.85
CA LYS A 211 -9.89 18.40 -8.71
C LYS A 211 -10.69 19.53 -8.08
N VAL A 212 -10.08 20.72 -7.92
CA VAL A 212 -10.77 21.89 -7.37
C VAL A 212 -11.88 22.38 -8.30
N SER A 213 -11.68 22.34 -9.63
CA SER A 213 -12.70 22.77 -10.60
C SER A 213 -13.89 21.80 -10.63
N VAL A 214 -13.65 20.50 -10.52
CA VAL A 214 -14.72 19.48 -10.44
C VAL A 214 -15.57 19.69 -9.19
N ASN A 215 -14.96 19.88 -8.01
CA ASN A 215 -15.70 20.11 -6.79
C ASN A 215 -16.53 21.40 -6.81
N ARG A 216 -16.07 22.45 -7.51
CA ARG A 216 -16.89 23.68 -7.69
C ARG A 216 -18.11 23.42 -8.58
N LYS A 217 -17.98 22.62 -9.64
CA LYS A 217 -19.13 22.25 -10.48
C LYS A 217 -20.15 21.40 -9.72
N MET A 218 -19.71 20.43 -8.94
CA MET A 218 -20.63 19.62 -8.13
C MET A 218 -21.34 20.43 -7.02
N GLY A 219 -20.68 21.45 -6.46
CA GLY A 219 -21.29 22.36 -5.48
C GLY A 219 -22.35 23.32 -6.07
N SER A 220 -22.23 23.67 -7.37
CA SER A 220 -23.23 24.50 -8.04
C SER A 220 -24.49 23.72 -8.44
N ASP A 221 -24.34 22.41 -8.69
CA ASP A 221 -25.49 21.56 -9.09
C ASP A 221 -26.37 21.13 -7.90
N VAL A 222 -25.85 21.23 -6.67
CA VAL A 222 -26.62 20.92 -5.44
C VAL A 222 -27.48 22.12 -4.97
N ALA A 223 -27.15 23.33 -5.41
CA ALA A 223 -27.91 24.54 -5.01
C ALA A 223 -29.23 24.80 -5.80
N TYR A 224 -29.58 23.91 -6.73
CA TYR A 224 -30.79 24.05 -7.56
C TYR A 224 -31.83 22.95 -7.36
N ARG A 225 -31.88 22.32 -6.17
CA ARG A 225 -32.98 21.42 -5.77
C ARG A 225 -33.43 21.73 -4.34
N THR A 226 -34.08 22.83 -4.16
CA THR A 226 -35.05 23.06 -3.09
C THR A 226 -36.32 23.59 -3.71
#